data_491ba502febfd600b3b5ae3d1db7bbd6
#
_entry.id   491ba502febfd600b3b5ae3d1db7bbd6
#
_cell.length_a   1.000
_cell.length_b   1.000
_cell.length_c   1.000
_cell.angle_alpha   90.00
_cell.angle_beta   90.00
_cell.angle_gamma   90.00
#
_symmetry.space_group_name_H-M   'P 1'
#
loop_
_entity.id
_entity.type
_entity.pdbx_description
1 polymer ?
#
loop_
_entity_poly.entity_id
_entity_poly.type
_entity_poly.pdbx_seq_one_letter_code
_entity_poly.pdbx_strand_id
1 'polypeptide(L)'
;MRSWLPSSRSKGALEALLYLLGLTFRGFAFVHLGFAALALVLGEEAWGFLGAAALGFALGYLGTFRGRPKAQPQRAEVFAGVALLWLLVPVLGAVPYWISGGLAFLDALFESMSGYTATGATVLQDFSLSRSLFLYRGFTQWMGGIGIVVLFLAVFPQLHVAGRQAFFAESTGVEKERLTPRIRQTAQAVLLLYLALTGAAALGYALAGVPLFEAVANALATV
;
A
#
# COMPACT_ATOMS: atom_id res chain seq x y z
N MET A 1 23.15 19.41 -32.07
CA MET A 1 23.02 18.10 -31.40
C MET A 1 22.80 18.33 -29.91
N ARG A 2 21.54 18.34 -29.41
CA ARG A 2 21.26 18.50 -27.97
C ARG A 2 21.55 17.16 -27.29
N SER A 3 22.42 17.14 -26.30
CA SER A 3 22.82 15.94 -25.56
C SER A 3 21.60 15.36 -24.81
N TRP A 4 21.17 14.20 -25.19
CA TRP A 4 20.11 13.40 -24.52
C TRP A 4 20.57 12.79 -23.19
N LEU A 5 21.66 13.27 -22.61
CA LEU A 5 22.11 12.82 -21.31
C LEU A 5 21.23 13.47 -20.22
N PRO A 6 20.60 12.67 -19.35
CA PRO A 6 19.82 13.20 -18.25
C PRO A 6 20.70 14.09 -17.37
N SER A 7 20.18 15.25 -17.00
CA SER A 7 20.89 16.21 -16.12
C SER A 7 21.20 15.53 -14.78
N SER A 8 22.25 15.98 -14.09
CA SER A 8 22.61 15.44 -12.75
C SER A 8 21.43 15.48 -11.76
N ARG A 9 20.53 16.43 -11.94
CA ARG A 9 19.29 16.60 -11.17
C ARG A 9 18.28 15.47 -11.43
N SER A 10 18.11 15.03 -12.68
CA SER A 10 17.20 13.94 -13.03
C SER A 10 17.70 12.58 -12.54
N LYS A 11 19.01 12.38 -12.44
CA LYS A 11 19.62 11.17 -11.87
C LYS A 11 19.35 11.06 -10.37
N GLY A 12 19.53 12.14 -9.61
CA GLY A 12 19.26 12.15 -8.17
C GLY A 12 17.80 11.90 -7.83
N ALA A 13 16.89 12.39 -8.67
CA ALA A 13 15.47 12.19 -8.59
C ALA A 13 15.06 10.72 -8.77
N LEU A 14 15.57 10.09 -9.84
CA LEU A 14 15.35 8.68 -10.11
C LEU A 14 15.90 7.79 -8.98
N GLU A 15 17.07 8.11 -8.45
CA GLU A 15 17.65 7.37 -7.32
C GLU A 15 16.76 7.47 -6.06
N ALA A 16 16.21 8.66 -5.77
CA ALA A 16 15.29 8.84 -4.66
C ALA A 16 13.98 8.04 -4.84
N LEU A 17 13.44 8.04 -6.05
CA LEU A 17 12.25 7.26 -6.41
C LEU A 17 12.51 5.76 -6.23
N LEU A 18 13.57 5.24 -6.82
CA LEU A 18 13.94 3.82 -6.72
C LEU A 18 14.18 3.39 -5.27
N TYR A 19 14.81 4.26 -4.46
CA TYR A 19 15.03 4.00 -3.04
C TYR A 19 13.71 3.88 -2.27
N LEU A 20 12.75 4.78 -2.49
CA LEU A 20 11.43 4.74 -1.85
C LEU A 20 10.65 3.49 -2.26
N LEU A 21 10.62 3.17 -3.57
CA LEU A 21 10.02 1.94 -4.08
C LEU A 21 10.66 0.71 -3.42
N GLY A 22 12.00 0.68 -3.34
CA GLY A 22 12.74 -0.41 -2.71
C GLY A 22 12.40 -0.60 -1.23
N LEU A 23 12.27 0.48 -0.46
CA LEU A 23 11.84 0.40 0.94
C LEU A 23 10.42 -0.15 1.07
N THR A 24 9.51 0.28 0.19
CA THR A 24 8.13 -0.21 0.18
C THR A 24 8.07 -1.70 -0.15
N PHE A 25 8.80 -2.16 -1.17
CA PHE A 25 8.86 -3.59 -1.48
C PHE A 25 9.42 -4.44 -0.35
N ARG A 26 10.43 -3.94 0.39
CA ARG A 26 10.90 -4.63 1.61
C ARG A 26 9.81 -4.72 2.68
N GLY A 27 9.05 -3.64 2.90
CA GLY A 27 7.91 -3.65 3.82
C GLY A 27 6.88 -4.72 3.45
N PHE A 28 6.48 -4.75 2.17
CA PHE A 28 5.56 -5.77 1.68
C PHE A 28 6.14 -7.19 1.73
N ALA A 29 7.45 -7.36 1.52
CA ALA A 29 8.10 -8.66 1.68
C ALA A 29 7.96 -9.20 3.11
N PHE A 30 8.11 -8.35 4.13
CA PHE A 30 7.86 -8.75 5.53
C PHE A 30 6.39 -9.10 5.79
N VAL A 31 5.45 -8.38 5.19
CA VAL A 31 4.02 -8.73 5.26
C VAL A 31 3.79 -10.13 4.70
N HIS A 32 4.32 -10.43 3.51
CA HIS A 32 4.19 -11.76 2.91
C HIS A 32 4.86 -12.85 3.73
N LEU A 33 6.01 -12.58 4.40
CA LEU A 33 6.59 -13.53 5.36
C LEU A 33 5.65 -13.78 6.54
N GLY A 34 4.97 -12.76 7.05
CA GLY A 34 3.95 -12.94 8.09
C GLY A 34 2.81 -13.86 7.65
N PHE A 35 2.31 -13.69 6.43
CA PHE A 35 1.30 -14.58 5.86
C PHE A 35 1.83 -15.97 5.53
N ALA A 36 3.10 -16.11 5.11
CA ALA A 36 3.74 -17.41 4.95
C ALA A 36 3.81 -18.16 6.30
N ALA A 37 4.20 -17.48 7.36
CA ALA A 37 4.21 -18.07 8.71
C ALA A 37 2.81 -18.48 9.16
N LEU A 38 1.79 -17.65 8.90
CA LEU A 38 0.39 -17.98 9.18
C LEU A 38 -0.08 -19.22 8.41
N ALA A 39 0.21 -19.29 7.10
CA ALA A 39 -0.12 -20.45 6.28
C ALA A 39 0.49 -21.74 6.86
N LEU A 40 1.76 -21.70 7.23
CA LEU A 40 2.43 -22.86 7.86
C LEU A 40 1.78 -23.26 9.20
N VAL A 41 1.40 -22.30 10.04
CA VAL A 41 0.71 -22.57 11.31
C VAL A 41 -0.67 -23.20 11.08
N LEU A 42 -1.35 -22.81 10.00
CA LEU A 42 -2.65 -23.37 9.61
C LEU A 42 -2.53 -24.71 8.86
N GLY A 43 -1.32 -25.19 8.57
CA GLY A 43 -1.07 -26.41 7.79
C GLY A 43 -1.38 -26.23 6.31
N GLU A 44 -1.32 -24.99 5.80
CA GLU A 44 -1.61 -24.63 4.41
C GLU A 44 -0.32 -24.40 3.61
N GLU A 45 -0.42 -24.37 2.27
CA GLU A 45 0.70 -24.09 1.40
C GLU A 45 1.17 -22.62 1.50
N ALA A 46 2.46 -22.44 1.80
CA ALA A 46 3.06 -21.12 1.96
C ALA A 46 3.85 -20.61 0.73
N TRP A 47 3.96 -21.42 -0.34
CA TRP A 47 4.88 -21.13 -1.46
C TRP A 47 4.57 -19.83 -2.18
N GLY A 48 3.31 -19.48 -2.36
CA GLY A 48 2.91 -18.21 -2.97
C GLY A 48 3.37 -17.01 -2.14
N PHE A 49 3.20 -17.07 -0.83
CA PHE A 49 3.66 -16.02 0.08
C PHE A 49 5.19 -15.92 0.16
N LEU A 50 5.89 -17.06 0.20
CA LEU A 50 7.36 -17.09 0.17
C LEU A 50 7.91 -16.56 -1.14
N GLY A 51 7.28 -16.90 -2.29
CA GLY A 51 7.63 -16.36 -3.59
C GLY A 51 7.46 -14.85 -3.67
N ALA A 52 6.33 -14.33 -3.17
CA ALA A 52 6.07 -12.88 -3.08
C ALA A 52 7.10 -12.19 -2.17
N ALA A 53 7.44 -12.79 -1.02
CA ALA A 53 8.43 -12.24 -0.11
C ALA A 53 9.82 -12.20 -0.75
N ALA A 54 10.26 -13.28 -1.41
CA ALA A 54 11.54 -13.34 -2.10
C ALA A 54 11.63 -12.29 -3.22
N LEU A 55 10.58 -12.17 -4.05
CA LEU A 55 10.50 -11.15 -5.09
C LEU A 55 10.51 -9.74 -4.50
N GLY A 56 9.77 -9.50 -3.43
CA GLY A 56 9.72 -8.22 -2.73
C GLY A 56 11.08 -7.84 -2.14
N PHE A 57 11.83 -8.79 -1.55
CA PHE A 57 13.20 -8.54 -1.08
C PHE A 57 14.16 -8.28 -2.23
N ALA A 58 14.07 -9.01 -3.34
CA ALA A 58 14.91 -8.80 -4.52
C ALA A 58 14.70 -7.40 -5.11
N LEU A 59 13.45 -7.01 -5.36
CA LEU A 59 13.10 -5.67 -5.83
C LEU A 59 13.49 -4.60 -4.81
N GLY A 60 13.28 -4.88 -3.53
CA GLY A 60 13.68 -4.02 -2.44
C GLY A 60 15.19 -3.81 -2.36
N TYR A 61 15.98 -4.86 -2.58
CA TYR A 61 17.43 -4.77 -2.66
C TYR A 61 17.86 -3.93 -3.87
N LEU A 62 17.31 -4.23 -5.06
CA LEU A 62 17.61 -3.48 -6.29
C LEU A 62 17.31 -1.98 -6.16
N GLY A 63 16.24 -1.60 -5.46
CA GLY A 63 15.91 -0.20 -5.22
C GLY A 63 16.83 0.50 -4.21
N THR A 64 17.41 -0.23 -3.26
CA THR A 64 18.15 0.34 -2.13
C THR A 64 19.66 0.06 -2.14
N PHE A 65 20.19 -0.75 -3.07
CA PHE A 65 21.60 -1.19 -3.04
C PHE A 65 22.61 -0.04 -3.16
N ARG A 66 22.23 1.08 -3.81
CA ARG A 66 23.06 2.28 -3.91
C ARG A 66 23.06 3.15 -2.65
N GLY A 67 22.33 2.73 -1.62
CA GLY A 67 22.20 3.46 -0.37
C GLY A 67 21.19 4.62 -0.45
N ARG A 68 21.14 5.40 0.63
CA ARG A 68 20.19 6.51 0.74
C ARG A 68 20.57 7.66 -0.18
N PRO A 69 19.69 8.14 -1.06
CA PRO A 69 19.97 9.24 -1.96
C PRO A 69 20.22 10.54 -1.17
N LYS A 70 21.14 11.36 -1.66
CA LYS A 70 21.43 12.67 -1.08
C LYS A 70 20.40 13.72 -1.47
N ALA A 71 19.79 13.57 -2.65
CA ALA A 71 18.77 14.47 -3.16
C ALA A 71 17.39 14.14 -2.54
N GLN A 72 16.63 15.17 -2.19
CA GLN A 72 15.24 15.01 -1.81
C GLN A 72 14.37 14.95 -3.08
N PRO A 73 13.39 14.02 -3.15
CA PRO A 73 12.50 13.93 -4.30
C PRO A 73 11.64 15.18 -4.41
N GLN A 74 11.40 15.63 -5.63
CA GLN A 74 10.49 16.73 -5.93
C GLN A 74 9.05 16.21 -5.92
N ARG A 75 8.07 17.13 -5.90
CA ARG A 75 6.64 16.77 -5.87
C ARG A 75 6.23 15.84 -7.00
N ALA A 76 6.64 16.15 -8.25
CA ALA A 76 6.32 15.32 -9.41
C ALA A 76 6.87 13.89 -9.29
N GLU A 77 8.06 13.72 -8.72
CA GLU A 77 8.69 12.42 -8.49
C GLU A 77 7.98 11.64 -7.39
N VAL A 78 7.53 12.31 -6.33
CA VAL A 78 6.71 11.68 -5.29
C VAL A 78 5.40 11.18 -5.87
N PHE A 79 4.70 11.98 -6.69
CA PHE A 79 3.46 11.54 -7.35
C PHE A 79 3.70 10.37 -8.30
N ALA A 80 4.76 10.43 -9.13
CA ALA A 80 5.13 9.32 -10.00
C ALA A 80 5.44 8.05 -9.19
N GLY A 81 6.13 8.18 -8.05
CA GLY A 81 6.42 7.08 -7.14
C GLY A 81 5.16 6.44 -6.57
N VAL A 82 4.22 7.25 -6.11
CA VAL A 82 2.93 6.76 -5.61
C VAL A 82 2.16 6.05 -6.71
N ALA A 83 2.06 6.63 -7.92
CA ALA A 83 1.39 5.99 -9.04
C ALA A 83 2.03 4.63 -9.41
N LEU A 84 3.36 4.56 -9.43
CA LEU A 84 4.08 3.30 -9.66
C LEU A 84 3.84 2.28 -8.56
N LEU A 85 3.76 2.69 -7.29
CA LEU A 85 3.44 1.78 -6.19
C LEU A 85 2.05 1.18 -6.35
N TRP A 86 1.05 1.98 -6.73
CA TRP A 86 -0.33 1.50 -6.98
C TRP A 86 -0.41 0.50 -8.14
N LEU A 87 0.55 0.53 -9.07
CA LEU A 87 0.63 -0.46 -10.16
C LEU A 87 1.47 -1.68 -9.78
N LEU A 88 2.60 -1.49 -9.11
CA LEU A 88 3.58 -2.55 -8.89
C LEU A 88 3.30 -3.40 -7.63
N VAL A 89 2.74 -2.80 -6.57
CA VAL A 89 2.39 -3.55 -5.34
C VAL A 89 1.35 -4.62 -5.62
N PRO A 90 0.26 -4.37 -6.39
CA PRO A 90 -0.66 -5.42 -6.75
C PRO A 90 -0.06 -6.54 -7.60
N VAL A 91 0.95 -6.26 -8.43
CA VAL A 91 1.67 -7.31 -9.17
C VAL A 91 2.39 -8.25 -8.20
N LEU A 92 3.06 -7.69 -7.19
CA LEU A 92 3.67 -8.51 -6.12
C LEU A 92 2.61 -9.27 -5.32
N GLY A 93 1.51 -8.61 -4.99
CA GLY A 93 0.39 -9.17 -4.24
C GLY A 93 -0.42 -10.23 -4.98
N ALA A 94 -0.28 -10.33 -6.31
CA ALA A 94 -0.91 -11.37 -7.11
C ALA A 94 -0.24 -12.75 -6.94
N VAL A 95 1.03 -12.78 -6.55
CA VAL A 95 1.82 -14.02 -6.47
C VAL A 95 1.20 -15.08 -5.53
N PRO A 96 0.70 -14.76 -4.32
CA PRO A 96 0.01 -15.71 -3.48
C PRO A 96 -1.27 -16.31 -4.12
N TYR A 97 -2.07 -15.49 -4.78
CA TYR A 97 -3.28 -15.97 -5.48
C TYR A 97 -2.94 -16.86 -6.67
N TRP A 98 -1.89 -16.51 -7.42
CA TRP A 98 -1.43 -17.28 -8.58
C TRP A 98 -0.86 -18.64 -8.17
N ILE A 99 0.06 -18.68 -7.19
CA ILE A 99 0.81 -19.89 -6.83
C ILE A 99 0.00 -20.75 -5.84
N SER A 100 -0.43 -20.19 -4.69
CA SER A 100 -1.14 -20.97 -3.67
C SER A 100 -2.65 -21.01 -3.89
N GLY A 101 -3.23 -20.00 -4.54
CA GLY A 101 -4.65 -19.96 -4.88
C GLY A 101 -5.02 -20.70 -6.16
N GLY A 102 -4.02 -21.07 -6.99
CA GLY A 102 -4.26 -21.76 -8.26
C GLY A 102 -4.98 -20.92 -9.33
N LEU A 103 -5.11 -19.61 -9.14
CA LEU A 103 -5.77 -18.73 -10.11
C LEU A 103 -4.89 -18.52 -11.36
N ALA A 104 -5.51 -18.29 -12.51
CA ALA A 104 -4.77 -17.78 -13.67
C ALA A 104 -4.11 -16.44 -13.32
N PHE A 105 -2.96 -16.13 -13.94
CA PHE A 105 -2.20 -14.92 -13.56
C PHE A 105 -3.00 -13.63 -13.67
N LEU A 106 -3.84 -13.47 -14.70
CA LEU A 106 -4.68 -12.29 -14.88
C LEU A 106 -5.77 -12.19 -13.80
N ASP A 107 -6.36 -13.31 -13.40
CA ASP A 107 -7.37 -13.37 -12.34
C ASP A 107 -6.72 -13.06 -10.98
N ALA A 108 -5.53 -13.62 -10.71
CA ALA A 108 -4.74 -13.31 -9.53
C ALA A 108 -4.36 -11.82 -9.45
N LEU A 109 -3.98 -11.22 -10.59
CA LEU A 109 -3.68 -9.81 -10.69
C LEU A 109 -4.93 -8.95 -10.47
N PHE A 110 -6.09 -9.36 -11.00
CA PHE A 110 -7.36 -8.69 -10.79
C PHE A 110 -7.77 -8.71 -9.30
N GLU A 111 -7.72 -9.87 -8.64
CA GLU A 111 -8.01 -9.98 -7.19
C GLU A 111 -7.08 -9.11 -6.35
N SER A 112 -5.79 -9.14 -6.66
CA SER A 112 -4.79 -8.32 -5.96
C SER A 112 -5.03 -6.83 -6.19
N MET A 113 -5.25 -6.40 -7.45
CA MET A 113 -5.53 -5.01 -7.78
C MET A 113 -6.81 -4.53 -7.08
N SER A 114 -7.88 -5.31 -7.15
CA SER A 114 -9.15 -5.05 -6.49
C SER A 114 -8.98 -4.90 -4.96
N GLY A 115 -8.16 -5.74 -4.35
CA GLY A 115 -7.81 -5.63 -2.93
C GLY A 115 -7.10 -4.32 -2.62
N TYR A 116 -5.94 -4.10 -3.22
CA TYR A 116 -5.13 -2.91 -2.93
C TYR A 116 -5.78 -1.58 -3.32
N THR A 117 -6.75 -1.58 -4.23
CA THR A 117 -7.54 -0.37 -4.56
C THR A 117 -8.83 -0.25 -3.74
N ALA A 118 -9.07 -1.18 -2.80
CA ALA A 118 -10.30 -1.25 -2.01
C ALA A 118 -11.58 -1.24 -2.87
N THR A 119 -11.51 -1.81 -4.08
CA THR A 119 -12.64 -1.86 -5.03
C THR A 119 -13.64 -2.94 -4.62
N GLY A 120 -13.17 -4.05 -4.03
CA GLY A 120 -14.02 -5.16 -3.58
C GLY A 120 -14.59 -6.06 -4.68
N ALA A 121 -14.28 -5.78 -5.95
CA ALA A 121 -14.66 -6.64 -7.08
C ALA A 121 -13.91 -7.99 -7.02
N THR A 122 -14.52 -9.08 -7.51
CA THR A 122 -13.91 -10.40 -7.48
C THR A 122 -14.23 -11.20 -8.74
N VAL A 123 -13.27 -12.02 -9.16
CA VAL A 123 -13.44 -13.05 -10.19
C VAL A 123 -13.69 -14.44 -9.57
N LEU A 124 -13.61 -14.54 -8.24
CA LEU A 124 -13.87 -15.78 -7.53
C LEU A 124 -15.36 -16.14 -7.63
N GLN A 125 -15.64 -17.32 -8.17
CA GLN A 125 -17.02 -17.84 -8.26
C GLN A 125 -17.49 -18.45 -6.93
N ASP A 126 -16.54 -19.02 -6.21
CA ASP A 126 -16.71 -19.49 -4.84
C ASP A 126 -15.55 -18.97 -3.97
N PHE A 127 -15.75 -18.91 -2.67
CA PHE A 127 -14.73 -18.49 -1.71
C PHE A 127 -13.99 -19.70 -1.11
N SER A 128 -13.73 -20.74 -1.92
CA SER A 128 -12.98 -21.93 -1.51
C SER A 128 -11.47 -21.68 -1.37
N LEU A 129 -11.09 -20.46 -1.00
CA LEU A 129 -9.72 -20.09 -0.69
C LEU A 129 -9.25 -20.74 0.63
N SER A 130 -7.94 -21.01 0.73
CA SER A 130 -7.33 -21.33 2.00
C SER A 130 -7.54 -20.18 3.01
N ARG A 131 -7.56 -20.50 4.30
CA ARG A 131 -7.81 -19.48 5.36
C ARG A 131 -6.78 -18.35 5.32
N SER A 132 -5.53 -18.68 5.04
CA SER A 132 -4.47 -17.67 4.90
C SER A 132 -4.72 -16.73 3.72
N LEU A 133 -5.15 -17.23 2.55
CA LEU A 133 -5.51 -16.41 1.40
C LEU A 133 -6.78 -15.61 1.63
N PHE A 134 -7.76 -16.17 2.31
CA PHE A 134 -8.99 -15.46 2.67
C PHE A 134 -8.70 -14.27 3.59
N LEU A 135 -7.87 -14.46 4.62
CA LEU A 135 -7.42 -13.37 5.48
C LEU A 135 -6.55 -12.36 4.71
N TYR A 136 -5.67 -12.84 3.83
CA TYR A 136 -4.82 -11.99 2.99
C TYR A 136 -5.66 -11.09 2.09
N ARG A 137 -6.74 -11.61 1.50
CA ARG A 137 -7.68 -10.83 0.70
C ARG A 137 -8.30 -9.68 1.50
N GLY A 138 -8.84 -9.95 2.69
CA GLY A 138 -9.36 -8.92 3.58
C GLY A 138 -8.28 -7.90 3.98
N PHE A 139 -7.07 -8.37 4.27
CA PHE A 139 -5.94 -7.53 4.63
C PHE A 139 -5.51 -6.59 3.48
N THR A 140 -5.48 -7.07 2.22
CA THR A 140 -5.15 -6.19 1.08
C THR A 140 -6.19 -5.11 0.87
N GLN A 141 -7.47 -5.40 1.05
CA GLN A 141 -8.55 -4.41 0.99
C GLN A 141 -8.41 -3.36 2.11
N TRP A 142 -8.15 -3.82 3.32
CA TRP A 142 -7.90 -2.96 4.47
C TRP A 142 -6.70 -2.03 4.26
N MET A 143 -5.58 -2.56 3.75
CA MET A 143 -4.39 -1.78 3.39
C MET A 143 -4.69 -0.77 2.28
N GLY A 144 -5.50 -1.15 1.30
CA GLY A 144 -5.93 -0.28 0.20
C GLY A 144 -6.73 0.91 0.70
N GLY A 145 -7.70 0.68 1.59
CA GLY A 145 -8.51 1.72 2.22
C GLY A 145 -7.65 2.73 2.99
N ILE A 146 -6.74 2.26 3.85
CA ILE A 146 -5.78 3.14 4.54
C ILE A 146 -4.90 3.88 3.54
N GLY A 147 -4.40 3.20 2.50
CA GLY A 147 -3.53 3.78 1.49
C GLY A 147 -4.16 4.97 0.78
N ILE A 148 -5.44 4.84 0.38
CA ILE A 148 -6.20 5.93 -0.23
C ILE A 148 -6.37 7.10 0.73
N VAL A 149 -6.76 6.85 1.98
CA VAL A 149 -6.96 7.90 2.98
C VAL A 149 -5.66 8.67 3.23
N VAL A 150 -4.54 7.96 3.42
CA VAL A 150 -3.22 8.58 3.62
C VAL A 150 -2.80 9.38 2.38
N LEU A 151 -3.06 8.87 1.17
CA LEU A 151 -2.79 9.59 -0.08
C LEU A 151 -3.59 10.91 -0.14
N PHE A 152 -4.88 10.88 0.16
CA PHE A 152 -5.70 12.09 0.20
C PHE A 152 -5.17 13.11 1.22
N LEU A 153 -4.83 12.68 2.42
CA LEU A 153 -4.26 13.56 3.45
C LEU A 153 -2.92 14.18 3.04
N ALA A 154 -2.12 13.46 2.26
CA ALA A 154 -0.84 13.95 1.75
C ALA A 154 -0.99 14.91 0.56
N VAL A 155 -1.98 14.68 -0.33
CA VAL A 155 -2.17 15.40 -1.60
C VAL A 155 -3.07 16.62 -1.46
N PHE A 156 -4.18 16.53 -0.73
CA PHE A 156 -5.17 17.61 -0.60
C PHE A 156 -4.59 18.96 -0.13
N PRO A 157 -3.72 19.01 0.90
CA PRO A 157 -3.13 20.28 1.32
C PRO A 157 -2.28 20.91 0.22
N GLN A 158 -1.69 20.11 -0.68
CA GLN A 158 -0.86 20.61 -1.77
C GLN A 158 -1.67 21.20 -2.93
N LEU A 159 -2.88 20.69 -3.18
CA LEU A 159 -3.80 21.22 -4.18
C LEU A 159 -4.38 22.58 -3.76
N HIS A 160 -4.68 22.76 -2.47
CA HIS A 160 -5.20 24.03 -1.95
C HIS A 160 -4.14 25.14 -1.88
N VAL A 161 -2.86 24.81 -1.75
CA VAL A 161 -1.76 25.79 -1.74
C VAL A 161 -1.60 26.50 -3.10
N ALA A 162 -1.91 25.85 -4.22
CA ALA A 162 -1.84 26.49 -5.53
C ALA A 162 -2.86 27.63 -5.71
N GLY A 163 -4.09 27.48 -5.17
CA GLY A 163 -5.10 28.55 -5.17
C GLY A 163 -4.86 29.62 -4.10
N ARG A 164 -4.32 29.23 -2.94
CA ARG A 164 -4.02 30.16 -1.84
C ARG A 164 -2.76 31.00 -2.09
N GLN A 165 -1.76 30.53 -2.83
CA GLN A 165 -0.58 31.32 -3.18
C GLN A 165 -0.91 32.54 -4.04
N ALA A 166 -1.94 32.43 -4.90
CA ALA A 166 -2.42 33.60 -5.65
C ALA A 166 -3.11 34.65 -4.75
N PHE A 167 -3.76 34.21 -3.66
CA PHE A 167 -4.45 35.11 -2.70
C PHE A 167 -3.51 35.69 -1.66
N PHE A 168 -2.46 34.96 -1.24
CA PHE A 168 -1.49 35.40 -0.22
C PHE A 168 -0.26 36.12 -0.79
N ALA A 169 -0.11 36.20 -2.12
CA ALA A 169 0.92 37.05 -2.74
C ALA A 169 0.66 38.53 -2.46
N GLU A 170 -0.56 38.90 -2.06
CA GLU A 170 -0.93 40.28 -1.69
C GLU A 170 -0.92 40.57 -0.18
N SER A 171 -0.75 39.57 0.68
CA SER A 171 -0.70 39.80 2.14
C SER A 171 0.66 39.46 2.71
N THR A 172 1.47 40.49 2.91
CA THR A 172 2.70 40.47 3.69
C THR A 172 2.39 40.13 5.15
N GLY A 173 2.87 38.99 5.66
CA GLY A 173 3.00 38.80 7.10
C GLY A 173 2.33 37.60 7.76
N VAL A 174 2.04 36.51 7.06
CA VAL A 174 1.54 35.29 7.73
C VAL A 174 2.67 34.23 7.78
N GLU A 175 3.07 33.88 9.01
CA GLU A 175 4.00 32.83 9.34
C GLU A 175 3.70 31.55 8.53
N LYS A 176 4.74 30.92 8.01
CA LYS A 176 4.72 29.54 7.49
C LYS A 176 4.38 28.59 8.65
N GLU A 177 3.12 28.55 9.04
CA GLU A 177 2.63 27.57 10.00
C GLU A 177 3.02 26.19 9.51
N ARG A 178 3.81 25.48 10.29
CA ARG A 178 4.31 24.13 9.99
C ARG A 178 3.12 23.19 9.80
N LEU A 179 2.73 22.91 8.57
CA LEU A 179 1.63 22.01 8.21
C LEU A 179 1.93 20.54 8.61
N THR A 180 3.20 20.17 8.77
CA THR A 180 3.67 18.83 9.10
C THR A 180 3.13 18.23 10.40
N PRO A 181 3.02 18.92 11.54
CA PRO A 181 2.47 18.34 12.77
C PRO A 181 0.98 18.02 12.65
N ARG A 182 0.21 18.88 11.98
CA ARG A 182 -1.25 18.70 11.81
C ARG A 182 -1.57 17.51 10.91
N ILE A 183 -0.83 17.33 9.79
CA ILE A 183 -1.01 16.19 8.88
C ILE A 183 -0.74 14.87 9.61
N ARG A 184 0.34 14.81 10.40
CA ARG A 184 0.68 13.61 11.18
C ARG A 184 -0.40 13.28 12.22
N GLN A 185 -0.89 14.27 12.94
CA GLN A 185 -1.96 14.10 13.94
C GLN A 185 -3.26 13.63 13.29
N THR A 186 -3.64 14.22 12.16
CA THR A 186 -4.82 13.80 11.39
C THR A 186 -4.67 12.37 10.88
N ALA A 187 -3.51 12.00 10.32
CA ALA A 187 -3.26 10.64 9.87
C ALA A 187 -3.32 9.62 11.02
N GLN A 188 -2.80 9.96 12.20
CA GLN A 188 -2.90 9.13 13.40
C GLN A 188 -4.35 8.99 13.88
N ALA A 189 -5.12 10.07 13.92
CA ALA A 189 -6.53 10.04 14.31
C ALA A 189 -7.37 9.18 13.35
N VAL A 190 -7.14 9.32 12.04
CA VAL A 190 -7.82 8.50 11.02
C VAL A 190 -7.43 7.03 11.17
N LEU A 191 -6.15 6.72 11.39
CA LEU A 191 -5.70 5.33 11.61
C LEU A 191 -6.36 4.72 12.85
N LEU A 192 -6.42 5.46 13.96
CA LEU A 192 -7.09 5.00 15.18
C LEU A 192 -8.57 4.75 14.96
N LEU A 193 -9.26 5.67 14.26
CA LEU A 193 -10.66 5.47 13.89
C LEU A 193 -10.86 4.23 13.03
N TYR A 194 -9.98 4.03 12.04
CA TYR A 194 -10.01 2.88 11.15
C TYR A 194 -9.84 1.56 11.92
N LEU A 195 -8.89 1.51 12.85
CA LEU A 195 -8.70 0.38 13.75
C LEU A 195 -9.90 0.13 14.67
N ALA A 196 -10.49 1.20 15.22
CA ALA A 196 -11.67 1.10 16.07
C ALA A 196 -12.88 0.56 15.30
N LEU A 197 -13.12 1.04 14.07
CA LEU A 197 -14.18 0.55 13.20
C LEU A 197 -13.95 -0.91 12.82
N THR A 198 -12.71 -1.31 12.51
CA THR A 198 -12.37 -2.72 12.23
C THR A 198 -12.65 -3.61 13.44
N GLY A 199 -12.27 -3.17 14.64
CA GLY A 199 -12.58 -3.89 15.88
C GLY A 199 -14.09 -4.00 16.15
N ALA A 200 -14.83 -2.92 15.93
CA ALA A 200 -16.29 -2.92 16.08
C ALA A 200 -16.96 -3.85 15.05
N ALA A 201 -16.53 -3.85 13.80
CA ALA A 201 -17.01 -4.76 12.77
C ALA A 201 -16.71 -6.23 13.12
N ALA A 202 -15.50 -6.54 13.56
CA ALA A 202 -15.12 -7.90 13.99
C ALA A 202 -15.97 -8.39 15.16
N LEU A 203 -16.21 -7.53 16.15
CA LEU A 203 -17.09 -7.82 17.28
C LEU A 203 -18.52 -8.04 16.80
N GLY A 204 -19.05 -7.21 15.89
CA GLY A 204 -20.38 -7.35 15.33
C GLY A 204 -20.56 -8.71 14.61
N TYR A 205 -19.61 -9.11 13.78
CA TYR A 205 -19.61 -10.43 13.15
C TYR A 205 -19.56 -11.57 14.16
N ALA A 206 -18.69 -11.47 15.17
CA ALA A 206 -18.58 -12.50 16.22
C ALA A 206 -19.89 -12.64 17.03
N LEU A 207 -20.53 -11.53 17.37
CA LEU A 207 -21.84 -11.51 18.05
C LEU A 207 -22.97 -12.06 17.17
N ALA A 208 -22.86 -11.93 15.85
CA ALA A 208 -23.76 -12.55 14.89
C ALA A 208 -23.52 -14.07 14.70
N GLY A 209 -22.57 -14.66 15.43
CA GLY A 209 -22.28 -16.09 15.38
C GLY A 209 -21.24 -16.50 14.33
N VAL A 210 -20.57 -15.55 13.67
CA VAL A 210 -19.50 -15.86 12.72
C VAL A 210 -18.26 -16.32 13.49
N PRO A 211 -17.58 -17.41 13.08
CA PRO A 211 -16.33 -17.86 13.72
C PRO A 211 -15.29 -16.73 13.77
N LEU A 212 -14.54 -16.64 14.86
CA LEU A 212 -13.65 -15.49 15.14
C LEU A 212 -12.67 -15.18 14.00
N PHE A 213 -12.10 -16.21 13.37
CA PHE A 213 -11.18 -16.03 12.25
C PHE A 213 -11.85 -15.36 11.05
N GLU A 214 -13.04 -15.85 10.68
CA GLU A 214 -13.83 -15.30 9.57
C GLU A 214 -14.38 -13.91 9.93
N ALA A 215 -14.77 -13.69 11.20
CA ALA A 215 -15.20 -12.39 11.68
C ALA A 215 -14.11 -11.33 11.51
N VAL A 216 -12.86 -11.66 11.84
CA VAL A 216 -11.71 -10.75 11.64
C VAL A 216 -11.43 -10.53 10.14
N ALA A 217 -11.42 -11.60 9.33
CA ALA A 217 -11.16 -11.49 7.90
C ALA A 217 -12.23 -10.64 7.19
N ASN A 218 -13.51 -10.86 7.52
CA ASN A 218 -14.62 -10.07 6.99
C ASN A 218 -14.57 -8.61 7.48
N ALA A 219 -14.21 -8.37 8.75
CA ALA A 219 -14.09 -7.02 9.28
C ALA A 219 -13.02 -6.20 8.53
N LEU A 220 -11.88 -6.82 8.18
CA LEU A 220 -10.84 -6.19 7.37
C LEU A 220 -11.35 -5.84 5.96
N ALA A 221 -12.22 -6.65 5.39
CA ALA A 221 -12.79 -6.40 4.07
C ALA A 221 -13.97 -5.41 4.07
N THR A 222 -14.59 -5.16 5.23
CA THR A 222 -15.78 -4.31 5.39
C THR A 222 -15.41 -2.84 5.61
N VAL A 223 -14.29 -2.56 6.26
CA VAL A 223 -13.83 -1.23 6.64
C VAL A 223 -12.84 -0.68 5.63
#